data_7252211495a1415985d1423ace1f4db5
#
_entry.id   7252211495a1415985d1423ace1f4db5
#
_cell.length_a   1.000
_cell.length_b   1.000
_cell.length_c   1.000
_cell.angle_alpha   90.00
_cell.angle_beta   90.00
_cell.angle_gamma   90.00
#
_symmetry.space_group_name_H-M   'P 1'
#
loop_
_entity.id
_entity.type
_entity.pdbx_description
1 polymer ?
#
loop_
_entity_poly.entity_id
_entity_poly.type
_entity_poly.pdbx_seq_one_letter_code
_entity_poly.pdbx_strand_id
1 'polypeptide(L)'
;MTTTIPLPNHNRTTGLVAPKTRGLGGLVSPKPALRVGEGGFSLVELMIGASLASFLLAAVLSTFLFLGRSGANVQNYNDMEAQARKALELFAEDTRQASGVTWGADSNSLTLTVNGNPVQYQYNPTARRFARRDSTSTQILVTGITTFAFSAYNITGASLPLVTTANLTAANGTTKQLQISLEASRTSTTVVAATNTVLSARFVLRNKKVTA
;
A
#
# COMPACT_ATOMS: atom_id res chain seq x y z
N MET A 1 -19.86 37.27 14.10
CA MET A 1 -20.24 37.29 15.53
C MET A 1 -19.10 36.61 16.29
N THR A 2 -18.26 37.45 16.86
CA THR A 2 -17.01 37.04 17.56
C THR A 2 -17.27 37.22 19.05
N THR A 3 -17.30 36.14 19.78
CA THR A 3 -17.52 36.15 21.23
C THR A 3 -16.20 36.06 21.95
N THR A 4 -15.76 37.14 22.54
CA THR A 4 -14.55 37.25 23.37
C THR A 4 -14.94 37.03 24.84
N ILE A 5 -14.25 36.09 25.51
CA ILE A 5 -14.44 35.85 26.96
C ILE A 5 -13.26 36.50 27.70
N PRO A 6 -13.53 37.34 28.76
CA PRO A 6 -12.47 37.98 29.53
C PRO A 6 -11.99 37.10 30.71
N LEU A 7 -10.70 37.16 30.99
CA LEU A 7 -10.02 36.59 32.16
C LEU A 7 -10.20 37.45 33.42
N PRO A 8 -10.35 36.87 34.61
CA PRO A 8 -10.40 37.64 35.86
C PRO A 8 -9.00 37.93 36.42
N ASN A 9 -8.79 39.16 36.74
CA ASN A 9 -7.64 39.73 37.45
C ASN A 9 -7.82 39.54 38.95
N HIS A 10 -6.88 38.85 39.62
CA HIS A 10 -6.83 38.84 41.09
C HIS A 10 -5.49 39.35 41.60
N ASN A 11 -5.46 40.65 41.81
CA ASN A 11 -4.41 41.31 42.59
C ASN A 11 -4.91 41.47 44.04
N ARG A 12 -4.37 40.77 45.01
CA ARG A 12 -4.53 41.04 46.44
C ARG A 12 -3.19 41.07 47.15
N THR A 13 -2.75 42.26 47.32
CA THR A 13 -1.75 42.63 48.32
C THR A 13 -2.37 42.58 49.72
N THR A 14 -1.86 41.73 50.58
CA THR A 14 -2.09 41.86 52.03
C THR A 14 -0.75 41.87 52.74
N GLY A 15 -0.53 43.02 53.36
CA GLY A 15 0.64 43.26 54.22
C GLY A 15 0.63 42.37 55.47
N LEU A 16 1.78 41.90 55.80
CA LEU A 16 1.98 41.16 57.05
C LEU A 16 2.92 41.90 57.97
N VAL A 17 2.36 42.25 59.12
CA VAL A 17 3.01 42.78 60.29
C VAL A 17 3.93 41.72 60.91
N ALA A 18 5.14 42.11 61.23
CA ALA A 18 6.13 41.25 61.89
C ALA A 18 5.88 41.21 63.43
N PRO A 19 5.89 40.06 64.09
CA PRO A 19 6.03 39.99 65.54
C PRO A 19 7.49 39.83 65.93
N LYS A 20 7.92 40.71 66.83
CA LYS A 20 9.18 40.77 67.55
C LYS A 20 9.15 39.69 68.61
N THR A 21 9.99 38.68 68.57
CA THR A 21 10.23 37.74 69.65
C THR A 21 11.69 37.73 70.09
N ARG A 22 11.76 37.91 71.40
CA ARG A 22 12.99 37.92 72.24
C ARG A 22 13.70 36.58 72.20
N GLY A 23 15.05 36.69 72.31
CA GLY A 23 15.95 35.59 72.31
C GLY A 23 15.85 34.67 73.55
N LEU A 24 16.18 33.44 73.29
CA LEU A 24 16.64 32.46 74.21
C LEU A 24 17.76 31.68 73.51
N GLY A 25 18.97 31.85 74.00
CA GLY A 25 20.15 31.12 73.56
C GLY A 25 19.96 29.63 73.82
N GLY A 26 19.80 28.88 72.79
CA GLY A 26 19.94 27.43 72.79
C GLY A 26 21.07 27.07 71.82
N LEU A 27 22.16 26.57 72.34
CA LEU A 27 23.24 25.96 71.55
C LEU A 27 22.69 24.80 70.73
N VAL A 28 22.25 25.09 69.55
CA VAL A 28 21.91 24.05 68.57
C VAL A 28 23.21 23.66 67.87
N SER A 29 23.75 22.51 68.31
CA SER A 29 24.87 21.87 67.65
C SER A 29 24.51 21.69 66.15
N PRO A 30 25.29 22.13 65.16
CA PRO A 30 25.01 21.90 63.77
C PRO A 30 25.07 20.41 63.53
N LYS A 31 23.90 19.83 63.11
CA LYS A 31 23.87 18.48 62.59
C LYS A 31 24.87 18.38 61.42
N PRO A 32 25.74 17.35 61.43
CA PRO A 32 26.62 17.15 60.29
C PRO A 32 25.77 17.01 59.05
N ALA A 33 25.93 17.95 58.15
CA ALA A 33 25.38 17.81 56.79
C ALA A 33 25.99 16.53 56.21
N LEU A 34 25.14 15.54 55.92
CA LEU A 34 25.51 14.39 55.11
C LEU A 34 26.04 14.96 53.80
N ARG A 35 27.37 15.03 53.69
CA ARG A 35 28.01 15.24 52.39
C ARG A 35 27.62 14.02 51.55
N VAL A 36 26.63 14.17 50.69
CA VAL A 36 26.43 13.27 49.57
C VAL A 36 27.73 13.37 48.79
N GLY A 37 28.58 12.35 48.90
CA GLY A 37 29.84 12.32 48.18
C GLY A 37 29.53 12.47 46.68
N GLU A 38 30.08 13.51 46.08
CA GLU A 38 30.13 13.65 44.63
C GLU A 38 31.10 12.57 44.10
N GLY A 39 30.61 11.32 44.05
CA GLY A 39 31.30 10.21 43.43
C GLY A 39 31.22 10.41 41.90
N GLY A 40 32.29 10.92 41.32
CA GLY A 40 32.44 10.93 39.88
C GLY A 40 32.49 9.49 39.36
N PHE A 41 31.89 9.23 38.21
CA PHE A 41 31.95 7.92 37.53
C PHE A 41 33.41 7.54 37.24
N SER A 42 33.78 6.30 37.50
CA SER A 42 35.06 5.78 37.09
C SER A 42 35.12 5.62 35.55
N LEU A 43 36.31 5.79 35.00
CA LEU A 43 36.49 5.63 33.54
C LEU A 43 36.05 4.23 33.05
N VAL A 44 36.28 3.21 33.89
CA VAL A 44 35.83 1.82 33.60
C VAL A 44 34.31 1.70 33.58
N GLU A 45 33.62 2.33 34.52
CA GLU A 45 32.16 2.32 34.60
C GLU A 45 31.52 3.02 33.40
N LEU A 46 32.15 4.11 32.96
CA LEU A 46 31.73 4.82 31.76
C LEU A 46 31.93 3.96 30.47
N MET A 47 33.08 3.24 30.40
CA MET A 47 33.33 2.32 29.27
C MET A 47 32.34 1.15 29.24
N ILE A 48 32.05 0.55 30.39
CA ILE A 48 31.06 -0.54 30.50
C ILE A 48 29.65 0.01 30.14
N GLY A 49 29.27 1.17 30.69
CA GLY A 49 28.00 1.79 30.39
C GLY A 49 27.82 2.12 28.90
N ALA A 50 28.86 2.71 28.28
CA ALA A 50 28.84 3.03 26.85
C ALA A 50 28.78 1.78 25.97
N SER A 51 29.48 0.70 26.32
CA SER A 51 29.42 -0.56 25.57
C SER A 51 28.04 -1.22 25.66
N LEU A 52 27.45 -1.28 26.85
CA LEU A 52 26.08 -1.82 27.03
C LEU A 52 25.05 -0.96 26.32
N ALA A 53 25.14 0.36 26.40
CA ALA A 53 24.23 1.28 25.69
C ALA A 53 24.35 1.12 24.20
N SER A 54 25.56 0.96 23.64
CA SER A 54 25.77 0.71 22.20
C SER A 54 25.13 -0.61 21.74
N PHE A 55 25.23 -1.65 22.57
CA PHE A 55 24.63 -2.95 22.28
C PHE A 55 23.11 -2.89 22.26
N LEU A 56 22.51 -2.21 23.24
CA LEU A 56 21.07 -1.98 23.28
C LEU A 56 20.59 -1.14 22.09
N LEU A 57 21.34 -0.10 21.74
CA LEU A 57 21.01 0.75 20.60
C LEU A 57 21.04 -0.04 19.28
N ALA A 58 22.05 -0.91 19.09
CA ALA A 58 22.14 -1.77 17.93
C ALA A 58 20.94 -2.74 17.82
N ALA A 59 20.52 -3.33 18.93
CA ALA A 59 19.37 -4.21 18.99
C ALA A 59 18.05 -3.47 18.62
N VAL A 60 17.84 -2.28 19.19
CA VAL A 60 16.70 -1.43 18.89
C VAL A 60 16.70 -1.03 17.41
N LEU A 61 17.83 -0.59 16.88
CA LEU A 61 17.96 -0.19 15.48
C LEU A 61 17.66 -1.36 14.54
N SER A 62 18.13 -2.56 14.84
CA SER A 62 17.83 -3.78 14.09
C SER A 62 16.34 -4.06 14.05
N THR A 63 15.65 -3.90 15.18
CA THR A 63 14.18 -4.08 15.25
C THR A 63 13.44 -3.04 14.41
N PHE A 64 13.85 -1.78 14.44
CA PHE A 64 13.27 -0.73 13.62
C PHE A 64 13.45 -1.00 12.12
N LEU A 65 14.63 -1.46 11.70
CA LEU A 65 14.88 -1.83 10.32
C LEU A 65 13.99 -3.00 9.87
N PHE A 66 13.81 -4.00 10.73
CA PHE A 66 12.92 -5.13 10.46
C PHE A 66 11.46 -4.66 10.31
N LEU A 67 10.95 -3.84 11.23
CA LEU A 67 9.59 -3.29 11.16
C LEU A 67 9.39 -2.43 9.92
N GLY A 68 10.36 -1.59 9.57
CA GLY A 68 10.30 -0.76 8.36
C GLY A 68 10.20 -1.61 7.07
N ARG A 69 10.98 -2.67 6.98
CA ARG A 69 10.92 -3.61 5.84
C ARG A 69 9.59 -4.36 5.77
N SER A 70 9.10 -4.82 6.92
CA SER A 70 7.81 -5.52 7.00
C SER A 70 6.66 -4.60 6.61
N GLY A 71 6.65 -3.34 7.07
CA GLY A 71 5.66 -2.35 6.70
C GLY A 71 5.62 -2.06 5.20
N ALA A 72 6.79 -1.93 4.55
CA ALA A 72 6.88 -1.73 3.10
C ALA A 72 6.31 -2.92 2.31
N ASN A 73 6.50 -4.15 2.79
CA ASN A 73 5.90 -5.33 2.18
C ASN A 73 4.37 -5.32 2.22
N VAL A 74 3.81 -5.01 3.38
CA VAL A 74 2.35 -4.91 3.55
C VAL A 74 1.77 -3.84 2.64
N GLN A 75 2.42 -2.70 2.53
CA GLN A 75 1.98 -1.62 1.65
C GLN A 75 2.01 -2.06 0.18
N ASN A 76 3.10 -2.66 -0.29
CA ASN A 76 3.20 -3.20 -1.64
C ASN A 76 2.10 -4.21 -1.94
N TYR A 77 1.78 -5.10 -0.99
CA TYR A 77 0.71 -6.07 -1.14
C TYR A 77 -0.66 -5.39 -1.28
N ASN A 78 -0.97 -4.44 -0.41
CA ASN A 78 -2.22 -3.69 -0.45
C ASN A 78 -2.40 -2.92 -1.77
N ASP A 79 -1.33 -2.28 -2.25
CA ASP A 79 -1.35 -1.57 -3.53
C ASP A 79 -1.59 -2.50 -4.71
N MET A 80 -0.96 -3.69 -4.72
CA MET A 80 -1.16 -4.69 -5.77
C MET A 80 -2.58 -5.25 -5.75
N GLU A 81 -3.09 -5.55 -4.56
CA GLU A 81 -4.47 -6.05 -4.41
C GLU A 81 -5.49 -5.00 -4.85
N ALA A 82 -5.31 -3.74 -4.48
CA ALA A 82 -6.17 -2.64 -4.91
C ALA A 82 -6.16 -2.46 -6.43
N GLN A 83 -4.98 -2.52 -7.07
CA GLN A 83 -4.85 -2.48 -8.53
C GLN A 83 -5.54 -3.68 -9.19
N ALA A 84 -5.34 -4.88 -8.66
CA ALA A 84 -5.94 -6.10 -9.18
C ALA A 84 -7.47 -6.08 -9.09
N ARG A 85 -8.02 -5.70 -7.94
CA ARG A 85 -9.47 -5.55 -7.74
C ARG A 85 -10.07 -4.54 -8.72
N LYS A 86 -9.48 -3.35 -8.83
CA LYS A 86 -9.93 -2.32 -9.78
C LYS A 86 -9.87 -2.80 -11.23
N ALA A 87 -8.79 -3.50 -11.61
CA ALA A 87 -8.66 -4.07 -12.95
C ALA A 87 -9.76 -5.08 -13.26
N LEU A 88 -10.04 -5.99 -12.32
CA LEU A 88 -11.12 -6.97 -12.49
C LEU A 88 -12.49 -6.33 -12.55
N GLU A 89 -12.75 -5.35 -11.71
CA GLU A 89 -14.05 -4.67 -11.65
C GLU A 89 -14.36 -3.99 -12.97
N LEU A 90 -13.43 -3.18 -13.51
CA LEU A 90 -13.57 -2.53 -14.80
C LEU A 90 -13.67 -3.54 -15.94
N PHE A 91 -12.82 -4.58 -15.94
CA PHE A 91 -12.86 -5.60 -16.97
C PHE A 91 -14.17 -6.40 -16.93
N ALA A 92 -14.69 -6.70 -15.74
CA ALA A 92 -15.98 -7.37 -15.55
C ALA A 92 -17.14 -6.54 -16.05
N GLU A 93 -17.15 -5.25 -15.73
CA GLU A 93 -18.19 -4.31 -16.15
C GLU A 93 -18.22 -4.19 -17.66
N ASP A 94 -17.09 -3.84 -18.28
CA ASP A 94 -16.98 -3.68 -19.73
C ASP A 94 -17.28 -4.99 -20.46
N THR A 95 -16.83 -6.15 -19.97
CA THR A 95 -17.12 -7.46 -20.57
C THR A 95 -18.60 -7.80 -20.53
N ARG A 96 -19.30 -7.49 -19.43
CA ARG A 96 -20.74 -7.76 -19.31
C ARG A 96 -21.57 -6.89 -20.24
N GLN A 97 -21.16 -5.63 -20.45
CA GLN A 97 -21.84 -4.66 -21.32
C GLN A 97 -21.46 -4.83 -22.79
N ALA A 98 -20.33 -5.47 -23.09
CA ALA A 98 -19.80 -5.57 -24.43
C ALA A 98 -20.76 -6.33 -25.39
N SER A 99 -21.06 -5.70 -26.50
CA SER A 99 -21.80 -6.28 -27.64
C SER A 99 -20.89 -7.01 -28.63
N GLY A 100 -19.59 -6.76 -28.61
CA GLY A 100 -18.59 -7.37 -29.46
C GLY A 100 -17.22 -7.49 -28.78
N VAL A 101 -16.40 -8.40 -29.30
CA VAL A 101 -14.99 -8.54 -28.96
C VAL A 101 -14.19 -8.68 -30.26
N THR A 102 -13.08 -7.96 -30.33
CA THR A 102 -12.11 -8.04 -31.40
C THR A 102 -10.74 -8.26 -30.81
N TRP A 103 -10.09 -9.34 -31.18
CA TRP A 103 -8.72 -9.64 -30.75
C TRP A 103 -7.73 -8.78 -31.54
N GLY A 104 -6.66 -8.34 -30.90
CA GLY A 104 -5.56 -7.64 -31.56
C GLY A 104 -4.72 -8.56 -32.43
N ALA A 105 -3.56 -8.06 -32.86
CA ALA A 105 -2.62 -8.85 -33.66
C ALA A 105 -1.99 -10.00 -32.88
N ASP A 106 -2.02 -9.92 -31.58
CA ASP A 106 -1.54 -10.92 -30.62
C ASP A 106 -2.61 -11.21 -29.55
N SER A 107 -2.41 -12.26 -28.77
CA SER A 107 -3.29 -12.61 -27.65
C SER A 107 -3.15 -11.69 -26.43
N ASN A 108 -2.29 -10.67 -26.49
CA ASN A 108 -2.06 -9.73 -25.39
C ASN A 108 -2.98 -8.51 -25.42
N SER A 109 -3.78 -8.37 -26.49
CA SER A 109 -4.69 -7.26 -26.62
C SER A 109 -6.05 -7.70 -27.15
N LEU A 110 -7.11 -7.05 -26.64
CA LEU A 110 -8.47 -7.20 -27.11
C LEU A 110 -9.21 -5.87 -27.01
N THR A 111 -10.18 -5.67 -27.91
CA THR A 111 -11.07 -4.52 -27.91
C THR A 111 -12.49 -5.00 -27.69
N LEU A 112 -13.14 -4.46 -26.69
CA LEU A 112 -14.56 -4.66 -26.38
C LEU A 112 -15.38 -3.51 -26.98
N THR A 113 -16.52 -3.82 -27.59
CA THR A 113 -17.47 -2.80 -28.04
C THR A 113 -18.48 -2.58 -26.92
N VAL A 114 -18.31 -1.52 -26.14
CA VAL A 114 -19.14 -1.17 -24.98
C VAL A 114 -20.00 0.04 -25.35
N ASN A 115 -21.32 -0.12 -25.34
CA ASN A 115 -22.27 0.95 -25.74
C ASN A 115 -21.92 1.62 -27.08
N GLY A 116 -21.46 0.81 -28.06
CA GLY A 116 -21.05 1.29 -29.38
C GLY A 116 -19.63 1.88 -29.44
N ASN A 117 -18.95 2.06 -28.32
CA ASN A 117 -17.59 2.61 -28.27
C ASN A 117 -16.54 1.51 -28.08
N PRO A 118 -15.36 1.64 -28.71
CA PRO A 118 -14.27 0.70 -28.51
C PRO A 118 -13.56 0.97 -27.18
N VAL A 119 -13.39 -0.08 -26.38
CA VAL A 119 -12.60 -0.11 -25.16
C VAL A 119 -11.52 -1.17 -25.30
N GLN A 120 -10.28 -0.78 -25.42
CA GLN A 120 -9.15 -1.67 -25.61
C GLN A 120 -8.52 -2.04 -24.26
N TYR A 121 -8.27 -3.32 -24.10
CA TYR A 121 -7.45 -3.87 -23.03
C TYR A 121 -6.17 -4.42 -23.61
N GLN A 122 -5.03 -4.01 -23.06
CA GLN A 122 -3.73 -4.39 -23.57
C GLN A 122 -2.74 -4.70 -22.44
N TYR A 123 -2.05 -5.83 -22.58
CA TYR A 123 -0.86 -6.13 -21.81
C TYR A 123 0.39 -5.79 -22.62
N ASN A 124 1.30 -5.02 -22.01
CA ASN A 124 2.62 -4.73 -22.58
C ASN A 124 3.68 -5.52 -21.81
N PRO A 125 4.27 -6.56 -22.40
CA PRO A 125 5.26 -7.40 -21.72
C PRO A 125 6.57 -6.68 -21.41
N THR A 126 7.01 -5.74 -22.25
CA THR A 126 8.22 -4.94 -22.01
C THR A 126 8.05 -3.99 -20.83
N ALA A 127 6.93 -3.31 -20.77
CA ALA A 127 6.62 -2.39 -19.66
C ALA A 127 6.03 -3.10 -18.45
N ARG A 128 5.68 -4.40 -18.56
CA ARG A 128 5.05 -5.23 -17.52
C ARG A 128 3.78 -4.58 -16.96
N ARG A 129 2.93 -4.06 -17.87
CA ARG A 129 1.73 -3.26 -17.52
C ARG A 129 0.51 -3.77 -18.24
N PHE A 130 -0.60 -3.80 -17.51
CA PHE A 130 -1.94 -4.02 -18.06
C PHE A 130 -2.68 -2.69 -18.06
N ALA A 131 -3.22 -2.30 -19.20
CA ALA A 131 -3.88 -1.02 -19.39
C ALA A 131 -5.26 -1.18 -20.06
N ARG A 132 -6.16 -0.29 -19.72
CA ARG A 132 -7.44 -0.03 -20.36
C ARG A 132 -7.36 1.29 -21.11
N ARG A 133 -7.78 1.30 -22.36
CA ARG A 133 -7.84 2.49 -23.20
C ARG A 133 -9.25 2.64 -23.74
N ASP A 134 -9.84 3.77 -23.52
CA ASP A 134 -11.09 4.20 -24.18
C ASP A 134 -10.82 5.36 -25.15
N SER A 135 -11.87 5.95 -25.72
CA SER A 135 -11.76 7.07 -26.67
C SER A 135 -11.14 8.34 -26.06
N THR A 136 -11.14 8.48 -24.74
CA THR A 136 -10.76 9.70 -24.04
C THR A 136 -9.45 9.56 -23.27
N SER A 137 -9.14 8.37 -22.77
CA SER A 137 -8.04 8.17 -21.83
C SER A 137 -7.40 6.78 -21.93
N THR A 138 -6.15 6.71 -21.46
CA THR A 138 -5.46 5.45 -21.20
C THR A 138 -5.17 5.33 -19.72
N GLN A 139 -5.71 4.29 -19.09
CA GLN A 139 -5.52 4.01 -17.67
C GLN A 139 -4.68 2.76 -17.48
N ILE A 140 -3.58 2.88 -16.75
CA ILE A 140 -2.79 1.74 -16.31
C ILE A 140 -3.52 1.11 -15.11
N LEU A 141 -3.89 -0.14 -15.23
CA LEU A 141 -4.65 -0.88 -14.22
C LEU A 141 -3.73 -1.65 -13.27
N VAL A 142 -2.77 -2.39 -13.82
CA VAL A 142 -1.83 -3.21 -13.03
C VAL A 142 -0.42 -3.01 -13.54
N THR A 143 0.53 -2.94 -12.63
CA THR A 143 1.98 -2.85 -12.93
C THR A 143 2.74 -4.00 -12.28
N GLY A 144 3.94 -4.30 -12.79
CA GLY A 144 4.80 -5.35 -12.24
C GLY A 144 4.35 -6.76 -12.60
N ILE A 145 3.63 -6.94 -13.70
CA ILE A 145 3.12 -8.24 -14.14
C ILE A 145 4.28 -9.12 -14.60
N THR A 146 4.34 -10.34 -14.07
CA THR A 146 5.32 -11.38 -14.44
C THR A 146 4.76 -12.35 -15.46
N THR A 147 3.51 -12.73 -15.28
CA THR A 147 2.79 -13.64 -16.15
C THR A 147 1.42 -13.05 -16.49
N PHE A 148 1.03 -13.12 -17.75
CA PHE A 148 -0.26 -12.63 -18.23
C PHE A 148 -0.83 -13.54 -19.31
N ALA A 149 -2.11 -13.83 -19.25
CA ALA A 149 -2.84 -14.51 -20.31
C ALA A 149 -4.29 -14.07 -20.38
N PHE A 150 -4.76 -13.83 -21.59
CA PHE A 150 -6.18 -13.89 -21.92
C PHE A 150 -6.55 -15.29 -22.40
N SER A 151 -7.71 -15.76 -22.00
CA SER A 151 -8.30 -16.99 -22.54
C SER A 151 -9.74 -16.70 -22.99
N ALA A 152 -10.11 -17.29 -24.09
CA ALA A 152 -11.45 -17.18 -24.67
C ALA A 152 -12.16 -18.54 -24.65
N TYR A 153 -13.47 -18.49 -24.46
CA TYR A 153 -14.31 -19.68 -24.49
C TYR A 153 -15.58 -19.39 -25.29
N ASN A 154 -16.06 -20.39 -25.96
CA ASN A 154 -17.33 -20.34 -26.71
C ASN A 154 -18.55 -20.40 -25.76
N ILE A 155 -19.75 -20.48 -26.33
CA ILE A 155 -20.99 -20.54 -25.56
C ILE A 155 -21.12 -21.85 -24.73
N THR A 156 -20.50 -22.94 -25.19
CA THR A 156 -20.52 -24.23 -24.48
C THR A 156 -19.42 -24.31 -23.41
N GLY A 157 -18.55 -23.30 -23.30
CA GLY A 157 -17.44 -23.29 -22.37
C GLY A 157 -16.17 -23.97 -22.90
N ALA A 158 -16.14 -24.37 -24.16
CA ALA A 158 -14.93 -24.93 -24.77
C ALA A 158 -13.91 -23.81 -25.04
N SER A 159 -12.63 -24.09 -24.75
CA SER A 159 -11.52 -23.17 -24.96
C SER A 159 -11.30 -22.90 -26.45
N LEU A 160 -11.08 -21.63 -26.77
CA LEU A 160 -10.76 -21.18 -28.12
C LEU A 160 -9.23 -20.95 -28.21
N PRO A 161 -8.57 -21.47 -29.24
CA PRO A 161 -7.15 -21.22 -29.45
C PRO A 161 -6.92 -19.74 -29.83
N LEU A 162 -5.91 -19.09 -29.22
CA LEU A 162 -5.53 -17.70 -29.48
C LEU A 162 -4.08 -17.59 -29.95
N VAL A 163 -3.62 -18.56 -30.76
CA VAL A 163 -2.20 -18.71 -31.10
C VAL A 163 -1.86 -18.05 -32.43
N THR A 164 -2.74 -18.13 -33.42
CA THR A 164 -2.51 -17.60 -34.76
C THR A 164 -3.49 -16.50 -35.09
N THR A 165 -3.15 -15.61 -36.04
CA THR A 165 -4.05 -14.55 -36.51
C THR A 165 -5.37 -15.10 -37.03
N ALA A 166 -5.37 -16.26 -37.69
CA ALA A 166 -6.58 -16.91 -38.14
C ALA A 166 -7.49 -17.32 -36.95
N ASN A 167 -6.89 -17.88 -35.89
CA ASN A 167 -7.61 -18.26 -34.68
C ASN A 167 -8.16 -17.04 -33.95
N LEU A 168 -7.39 -15.95 -33.86
CA LEU A 168 -7.83 -14.69 -33.25
C LEU A 168 -9.03 -14.10 -34.02
N THR A 169 -8.97 -14.14 -35.36
CA THR A 169 -10.08 -13.69 -36.23
C THR A 169 -11.33 -14.55 -36.02
N ALA A 170 -11.19 -15.88 -36.01
CA ALA A 170 -12.31 -16.80 -35.76
C ALA A 170 -12.89 -16.59 -34.33
N ALA A 171 -12.04 -16.36 -33.34
CA ALA A 171 -12.46 -16.10 -31.96
C ALA A 171 -13.32 -14.82 -31.84
N ASN A 172 -13.16 -13.81 -32.71
CA ASN A 172 -13.99 -12.60 -32.68
C ASN A 172 -15.50 -12.95 -32.76
N GLY A 173 -15.87 -13.91 -33.59
CA GLY A 173 -17.26 -14.35 -33.74
C GLY A 173 -17.75 -15.22 -32.58
N THR A 174 -16.94 -16.16 -32.16
CA THR A 174 -17.33 -17.29 -31.30
C THR A 174 -17.10 -17.09 -29.81
N THR A 175 -16.29 -16.11 -29.41
CA THR A 175 -16.03 -15.83 -27.98
C THR A 175 -17.29 -15.40 -27.24
N LYS A 176 -17.67 -16.14 -26.21
CA LYS A 176 -18.78 -15.84 -25.32
C LYS A 176 -18.31 -15.60 -23.87
N GLN A 177 -17.17 -16.16 -23.50
CA GLN A 177 -16.59 -15.97 -22.19
C GLN A 177 -15.13 -15.55 -22.34
N LEU A 178 -14.72 -14.61 -21.53
CA LEU A 178 -13.34 -14.13 -21.43
C LEU A 178 -12.78 -14.42 -20.04
N GLN A 179 -11.57 -14.91 -20.00
CA GLN A 179 -10.83 -15.08 -18.76
C GLN A 179 -9.55 -14.26 -18.84
N ILE A 180 -9.25 -13.55 -17.78
CA ILE A 180 -7.97 -12.90 -17.54
C ILE A 180 -7.26 -13.67 -16.44
N SER A 181 -5.99 -13.96 -16.65
CA SER A 181 -5.10 -14.54 -15.65
C SER A 181 -3.83 -13.73 -15.62
N LEU A 182 -3.44 -13.26 -14.47
CA LEU A 182 -2.20 -12.52 -14.29
C LEU A 182 -1.55 -12.85 -12.95
N GLU A 183 -0.23 -12.80 -12.96
CA GLU A 183 0.61 -12.80 -11.78
C GLU A 183 1.40 -11.50 -11.79
N ALA A 184 1.36 -10.78 -10.68
CA ALA A 184 2.14 -9.57 -10.51
C ALA A 184 3.06 -9.71 -9.31
N SER A 185 4.28 -9.16 -9.41
CA SER A 185 5.23 -9.11 -8.32
C SER A 185 5.84 -7.73 -8.18
N ARG A 186 6.11 -7.32 -6.96
CA ARG A 186 6.90 -6.13 -6.67
C ARG A 186 8.13 -6.52 -5.89
N THR A 187 9.28 -6.13 -6.41
CA THR A 187 10.55 -6.18 -5.71
C THR A 187 10.97 -4.77 -5.37
N SER A 188 11.24 -4.52 -4.11
CA SER A 188 11.90 -3.29 -3.66
C SER A 188 13.38 -3.62 -3.42
N THR A 189 14.26 -2.67 -3.62
CA THR A 189 15.70 -2.78 -3.30
C THR A 189 15.94 -3.13 -1.83
N THR A 190 14.97 -2.89 -0.98
CA THR A 190 15.04 -3.12 0.47
C THR A 190 14.40 -4.44 0.90
N VAL A 191 13.65 -5.09 0.01
CA VAL A 191 12.87 -6.30 0.34
C VAL A 191 13.19 -7.38 -0.68
N VAL A 192 13.87 -8.40 -0.22
CA VAL A 192 14.35 -9.53 -1.06
C VAL A 192 13.21 -10.51 -1.39
N ALA A 193 12.14 -10.54 -0.63
CA ALA A 193 11.00 -11.39 -0.90
C ALA A 193 9.99 -10.67 -1.81
N ALA A 194 9.79 -11.22 -2.99
CA ALA A 194 8.75 -10.76 -3.90
C ALA A 194 7.37 -11.00 -3.31
N THR A 195 6.55 -9.95 -3.26
CA THR A 195 5.14 -10.09 -2.95
C THR A 195 4.43 -10.46 -4.24
N ASN A 196 3.87 -11.66 -4.33
CA ASN A 196 3.16 -12.15 -5.50
C ASN A 196 1.66 -12.08 -5.29
N THR A 197 0.95 -11.58 -6.29
CA THR A 197 -0.51 -11.66 -6.36
C THR A 197 -0.89 -12.39 -7.63
N VAL A 198 -1.62 -13.48 -7.48
CA VAL A 198 -2.18 -14.26 -8.60
C VAL A 198 -3.66 -13.94 -8.71
N LEU A 199 -4.07 -13.57 -9.90
CA LEU A 199 -5.44 -13.22 -10.20
C LEU A 199 -5.92 -14.00 -11.42
N SER A 200 -7.04 -14.67 -11.30
CA SER A 200 -7.70 -15.34 -12.44
C SER A 200 -9.22 -15.21 -12.29
N ALA A 201 -9.86 -14.67 -13.31
CA ALA A 201 -11.31 -14.54 -13.31
C ALA A 201 -11.88 -14.68 -14.71
N ARG A 202 -13.07 -15.31 -14.82
CA ARG A 202 -13.80 -15.53 -16.06
C ARG A 202 -15.13 -14.78 -16.05
N PHE A 203 -15.43 -14.12 -17.15
CA PHE A 203 -16.62 -13.29 -17.32
C PHE A 203 -17.35 -13.64 -18.60
N VAL A 204 -18.68 -13.53 -18.57
CA VAL A 204 -19.56 -13.79 -19.70
C VAL A 204 -19.94 -12.49 -20.42
N LEU A 205 -19.76 -12.46 -21.72
CA LEU A 205 -20.26 -11.39 -22.60
C LEU A 205 -21.79 -11.51 -22.72
N ARG A 206 -22.52 -10.90 -21.80
CA ARG A 206 -23.99 -11.05 -21.76
C ARG A 206 -24.68 -10.46 -22.97
N ASN A 207 -24.21 -9.30 -23.42
CA ASN A 207 -24.82 -8.54 -24.52
C ASN A 207 -24.36 -8.99 -25.91
N LYS A 208 -23.32 -9.83 -26.03
CA LYS A 208 -22.86 -10.37 -27.29
C LYS A 208 -23.73 -11.56 -27.72
N LYS A 209 -24.35 -11.47 -28.90
CA LYS A 209 -25.06 -12.59 -29.53
C LYS A 209 -24.03 -13.51 -30.22
N VAL A 210 -24.05 -14.77 -29.90
CA VAL A 210 -23.21 -15.83 -30.49
C VAL A 210 -24.14 -17.00 -30.79
N THR A 211 -24.14 -17.45 -32.06
CA THR A 211 -24.80 -18.70 -32.46
C THR A 211 -23.90 -19.88 -32.13
N ALA A 212 -24.48 -20.99 -31.66
CA ALA A 212 -23.78 -22.24 -31.40
C ALA A 212 -23.28 -22.86 -32.71
#